data_107fdd045bcff68ab08f05abeafba928
#
_entry.id   107fdd045bcff68ab08f05abeafba928
#
_cell.length_a   1.000
_cell.length_b   1.000
_cell.length_c   1.000
_cell.angle_alpha   90.00
_cell.angle_beta   90.00
_cell.angle_gamma   90.00
#
_symmetry.space_group_name_H-M   'P 1'
#
loop_
_entity.id
_entity.type
_entity.pdbx_description
1 polymer ?
#
loop_
_entity_poly.entity_id
_entity_poly.type
_entity_poly.pdbx_seq_one_letter_code
_entity_poly.pdbx_strand_id
1 'polypeptide(L)'
;MKGTILVATAGQGIVRSVDDGATWHRLGLKEAIEFDGVVRALAVDPSDPKRVLAGADVGMCLSTDGGAHFSRVDSPMNGQTVWAIAFDPGNPKNVFAGTGAPSRARMYRSRDGGESWTDLGVELPEFCKGVNRPRILSICVSPVDGDEVWFGVEEGGAWRSNDGGDHWTRVDSPECAISNSDIHAVAVLPPHDRHPIKRVVLTVNSVFESTDNGDTWSGKASKERFDGMYYTRTVQVVDAAGDELLLAIGDGTPGTRTAIYRSDDRGASWTRAVLHTAPNSTVWAFGAHASDRSLLFAGTKYGHLLRSTDGGRSWFKDWRDFSEITAVTWTPFEAPVRAHPQSID
;
A
#
# COMPACT_ATOMS: atom_id res chain seq x y z
N MET A 1 -12.31 3.54 -17.89
CA MET A 1 -11.04 3.43 -18.67
C MET A 1 -10.60 1.97 -18.58
N LYS A 2 -10.06 1.39 -19.65
CA LYS A 2 -9.56 0.01 -19.61
C LYS A 2 -8.13 -0.02 -19.12
N GLY A 3 -7.77 -1.00 -18.32
CA GLY A 3 -6.43 -1.12 -17.75
C GLY A 3 -6.12 -2.54 -17.28
N THR A 4 -4.92 -2.74 -16.78
CA THR A 4 -4.52 -3.98 -16.11
C THR A 4 -4.83 -3.86 -14.63
N ILE A 5 -5.51 -4.86 -14.09
CA ILE A 5 -5.73 -5.02 -12.65
C ILE A 5 -4.90 -6.22 -12.18
N LEU A 6 -4.09 -6.03 -11.15
CA LEU A 6 -3.34 -7.09 -10.47
C LEU A 6 -3.84 -7.21 -9.04
N VAL A 7 -4.21 -8.41 -8.63
CA VAL A 7 -4.61 -8.76 -7.27
C VAL A 7 -3.59 -9.75 -6.70
N ALA A 8 -2.84 -9.31 -5.70
CA ALA A 8 -1.98 -10.19 -4.93
C ALA A 8 -2.79 -10.88 -3.84
N THR A 9 -2.49 -12.15 -3.60
CA THR A 9 -3.24 -12.96 -2.66
C THR A 9 -2.34 -13.85 -1.81
N ALA A 10 -2.85 -14.23 -0.64
CA ALA A 10 -2.28 -15.32 0.13
C ALA A 10 -2.97 -16.64 -0.29
N GLY A 11 -2.30 -17.41 -1.14
CA GLY A 11 -2.73 -18.75 -1.58
C GLY A 11 -3.02 -18.92 -3.07
N GLN A 12 -3.28 -17.83 -3.83
CA GLN A 12 -3.44 -17.90 -5.28
C GLN A 12 -2.34 -17.13 -6.04
N GLY A 13 -1.33 -16.59 -5.33
CA GLY A 13 -0.29 -15.77 -5.94
C GLY A 13 -0.86 -14.46 -6.50
N ILE A 14 -0.59 -14.17 -7.77
CA ILE A 14 -1.10 -13.00 -8.47
C ILE A 14 -2.21 -13.42 -9.43
N VAL A 15 -3.32 -12.69 -9.39
CA VAL A 15 -4.44 -12.85 -10.33
C VAL A 15 -4.58 -11.56 -11.12
N ARG A 16 -4.62 -11.68 -12.45
CA ARG A 16 -4.57 -10.56 -13.40
C ARG A 16 -5.85 -10.49 -14.23
N SER A 17 -6.31 -9.25 -14.47
CA SER A 17 -7.34 -8.95 -15.49
C SER A 17 -6.81 -7.87 -16.43
N VAL A 18 -7.15 -7.99 -17.72
CA VAL A 18 -6.84 -7.00 -18.78
C VAL A 18 -8.10 -6.50 -19.51
N ASP A 19 -9.26 -6.86 -19.01
CA ASP A 19 -10.55 -6.56 -19.59
C ASP A 19 -11.51 -5.96 -18.56
N ASP A 20 -10.94 -5.17 -17.63
CA ASP A 20 -11.69 -4.42 -16.65
C ASP A 20 -12.43 -5.31 -15.61
N GLY A 21 -11.86 -6.48 -15.30
CA GLY A 21 -12.43 -7.44 -14.36
C GLY A 21 -13.46 -8.39 -14.99
N ALA A 22 -13.69 -8.33 -16.30
CA ALA A 22 -14.62 -9.26 -16.97
C ALA A 22 -14.10 -10.70 -16.94
N THR A 23 -12.79 -10.88 -17.11
CA THR A 23 -12.10 -12.17 -16.91
C THR A 23 -10.87 -12.02 -16.02
N TRP A 24 -10.53 -13.11 -15.32
CA TRP A 24 -9.42 -13.16 -14.41
C TRP A 24 -8.54 -14.38 -14.68
N HIS A 25 -7.24 -14.14 -14.84
CA HIS A 25 -6.24 -15.16 -15.04
C HIS A 25 -5.28 -15.22 -13.84
N ARG A 26 -5.14 -16.41 -13.25
CA ARG A 26 -4.11 -16.67 -12.23
C ARG A 26 -2.78 -16.88 -12.92
N LEU A 27 -1.77 -16.11 -12.53
CA LEU A 27 -0.42 -16.29 -13.03
C LEU A 27 0.22 -17.54 -12.39
N GLY A 28 0.96 -18.30 -13.18
CA GLY A 28 1.59 -19.54 -12.77
C GLY A 28 2.95 -19.75 -13.44
N LEU A 29 3.36 -21.00 -13.59
CA LEU A 29 4.66 -21.35 -14.17
C LEU A 29 4.88 -20.83 -15.60
N LYS A 30 3.83 -20.71 -16.38
CA LYS A 30 3.92 -20.18 -17.76
C LYS A 30 4.29 -18.70 -17.78
N GLU A 31 3.88 -17.96 -16.76
CA GLU A 31 4.16 -16.54 -16.56
C GLU A 31 5.41 -16.33 -15.68
N ALA A 32 6.29 -17.35 -15.63
CA ALA A 32 7.54 -17.39 -14.87
C ALA A 32 7.37 -17.23 -13.34
N ILE A 33 6.17 -17.38 -12.80
CA ILE A 33 5.96 -17.47 -11.36
C ILE A 33 6.20 -18.91 -10.91
N GLU A 34 7.36 -19.13 -10.29
CA GLU A 34 7.82 -20.45 -9.87
C GLU A 34 7.16 -20.95 -8.57
N PHE A 35 6.23 -20.21 -7.99
CA PHE A 35 5.64 -20.57 -6.70
C PHE A 35 4.12 -20.37 -6.69
N ASP A 36 3.48 -21.29 -6.05
CA ASP A 36 2.04 -21.31 -5.81
C ASP A 36 1.75 -20.70 -4.44
N GLY A 37 2.28 -19.48 -4.23
CA GLY A 37 2.48 -19.00 -2.89
C GLY A 37 1.72 -17.74 -2.55
N VAL A 38 2.24 -17.09 -1.54
CA VAL A 38 1.73 -15.86 -0.97
C VAL A 38 2.49 -14.69 -1.56
N VAL A 39 1.76 -13.76 -2.15
CA VAL A 39 2.26 -12.44 -2.56
C VAL A 39 1.67 -11.41 -1.59
N ARG A 40 2.51 -10.61 -0.94
CA ARG A 40 2.10 -9.67 0.11
C ARG A 40 2.00 -8.24 -0.37
N ALA A 41 2.83 -7.86 -1.34
CA ALA A 41 2.91 -6.49 -1.84
C ALA A 41 2.96 -6.45 -3.36
N LEU A 42 2.39 -5.40 -3.93
CA LEU A 42 2.52 -5.01 -5.33
C LEU A 42 2.83 -3.52 -5.37
N ALA A 43 3.79 -3.12 -6.18
CA ALA A 43 4.10 -1.73 -6.44
C ALA A 43 4.35 -1.53 -7.94
N VAL A 44 3.70 -0.53 -8.52
CA VAL A 44 3.89 -0.14 -9.92
C VAL A 44 4.79 1.08 -9.96
N ASP A 45 5.77 1.09 -10.84
CA ASP A 45 6.61 2.25 -11.10
C ASP A 45 5.74 3.42 -11.60
N PRO A 46 5.73 4.58 -10.92
CA PRO A 46 4.88 5.71 -11.29
C PRO A 46 5.25 6.34 -12.64
N SER A 47 6.45 6.08 -13.15
CA SER A 47 6.93 6.59 -14.45
C SER A 47 6.85 5.56 -15.58
N ASP A 48 6.81 4.27 -15.25
CA ASP A 48 6.71 3.17 -16.21
C ASP A 48 5.73 2.08 -15.73
N PRO A 49 4.47 2.12 -16.16
CA PRO A 49 3.46 1.16 -15.73
C PRO A 49 3.75 -0.29 -16.17
N LYS A 50 4.76 -0.52 -17.02
CA LYS A 50 5.23 -1.86 -17.37
C LYS A 50 6.09 -2.48 -16.28
N ARG A 51 6.74 -1.64 -15.46
CA ARG A 51 7.57 -2.09 -14.34
C ARG A 51 6.71 -2.29 -13.11
N VAL A 52 6.62 -3.53 -12.65
CA VAL A 52 5.85 -3.92 -11.45
C VAL A 52 6.71 -4.77 -10.55
N LEU A 53 6.81 -4.40 -9.29
CA LEU A 53 7.44 -5.21 -8.25
C LEU A 53 6.40 -5.97 -7.45
N ALA A 54 6.70 -7.22 -7.15
CA ALA A 54 5.88 -8.09 -6.31
C ALA A 54 6.71 -8.67 -5.16
N GLY A 55 6.27 -8.41 -3.95
CA GLY A 55 6.85 -8.97 -2.72
C GLY A 55 6.16 -10.28 -2.34
N ALA A 56 6.93 -11.37 -2.31
CA ALA A 56 6.43 -12.70 -2.06
C ALA A 56 7.09 -13.36 -0.84
N ASP A 57 6.63 -14.53 -0.44
CA ASP A 57 7.23 -15.32 0.66
C ASP A 57 8.66 -15.77 0.34
N VAL A 58 9.04 -15.78 -0.93
CA VAL A 58 10.32 -16.26 -1.43
C VAL A 58 11.27 -15.12 -1.83
N GLY A 59 10.89 -13.87 -1.61
CA GLY A 59 11.67 -12.68 -1.95
C GLY A 59 10.96 -11.75 -2.93
N MET A 60 11.75 -11.00 -3.69
CA MET A 60 11.28 -9.99 -4.64
C MET A 60 11.17 -10.58 -6.05
N CYS A 61 10.09 -10.21 -6.75
CA CYS A 61 9.91 -10.49 -8.18
C CYS A 61 9.68 -9.18 -8.94
N LEU A 62 10.14 -9.13 -10.19
CA LEU A 62 10.03 -7.98 -11.10
C LEU A 62 9.34 -8.40 -12.39
N SER A 63 8.39 -7.58 -12.82
CA SER A 63 7.81 -7.59 -14.17
C SER A 63 8.25 -6.34 -14.93
N THR A 64 8.48 -6.48 -16.25
CA THR A 64 8.76 -5.37 -17.17
C THR A 64 7.73 -5.29 -18.30
N ASP A 65 6.61 -5.98 -18.16
CA ASP A 65 5.54 -6.07 -19.17
C ASP A 65 4.13 -5.85 -18.60
N GLY A 66 4.04 -5.05 -17.53
CA GLY A 66 2.76 -4.68 -16.91
C GLY A 66 2.13 -5.83 -16.13
N GLY A 67 2.96 -6.67 -15.53
CA GLY A 67 2.50 -7.79 -14.71
C GLY A 67 2.00 -8.99 -15.52
N ALA A 68 2.41 -9.13 -16.80
CA ALA A 68 2.10 -10.33 -17.57
C ALA A 68 3.03 -11.49 -17.19
N HIS A 69 4.32 -11.20 -16.99
CA HIS A 69 5.31 -12.16 -16.52
C HIS A 69 6.12 -11.55 -15.37
N PHE A 70 6.60 -12.39 -14.45
CA PHE A 70 7.45 -11.98 -13.35
C PHE A 70 8.70 -12.86 -13.30
N SER A 71 9.85 -12.24 -13.07
CA SER A 71 11.12 -12.93 -12.82
C SER A 71 11.57 -12.66 -11.39
N ARG A 72 12.16 -13.66 -10.75
CA ARG A 72 12.75 -13.49 -9.42
C ARG A 72 13.95 -12.58 -9.49
N VAL A 73 14.03 -11.60 -8.59
CA VAL A 73 15.22 -10.75 -8.43
C VAL A 73 16.17 -11.41 -7.45
N ASP A 74 17.41 -11.64 -7.86
CA ASP A 74 18.46 -12.09 -6.95
C ASP A 74 18.84 -10.95 -6.01
N SER A 75 18.58 -11.13 -4.73
CA SER A 75 18.68 -10.06 -3.74
C SER A 75 18.90 -10.61 -2.32
N PRO A 76 19.34 -9.78 -1.36
CA PRO A 76 19.42 -10.17 0.06
C PRO A 76 18.09 -10.63 0.65
N MET A 77 16.97 -10.40 -0.04
CA MET A 77 15.63 -10.85 0.38
C MET A 77 15.29 -12.26 -0.09
N ASN A 78 16.19 -12.99 -0.78
CA ASN A 78 15.95 -14.35 -1.21
C ASN A 78 15.56 -15.26 -0.03
N GLY A 79 14.40 -15.92 -0.15
CA GLY A 79 13.84 -16.77 0.91
C GLY A 79 13.24 -16.01 2.09
N GLN A 80 13.07 -14.68 1.98
CA GLN A 80 12.42 -13.86 2.99
C GLN A 80 11.05 -13.38 2.49
N THR A 81 10.09 -13.20 3.41
CA THR A 81 8.78 -12.66 3.07
C THR A 81 8.85 -11.15 2.97
N VAL A 82 8.57 -10.60 1.79
CA VAL A 82 8.51 -9.16 1.51
C VAL A 82 7.08 -8.67 1.70
N TRP A 83 6.86 -7.80 2.70
CA TRP A 83 5.55 -7.34 3.11
C TRP A 83 5.13 -5.98 2.55
N ALA A 84 6.08 -5.11 2.26
CA ALA A 84 5.82 -3.77 1.76
C ALA A 84 6.85 -3.36 0.70
N ILE A 85 6.41 -2.59 -0.28
CA ILE A 85 7.24 -2.01 -1.33
C ILE A 85 6.74 -0.59 -1.61
N ALA A 86 7.65 0.39 -1.74
CA ALA A 86 7.30 1.73 -2.16
C ALA A 86 8.35 2.29 -3.12
N PHE A 87 7.91 2.81 -4.26
CA PHE A 87 8.71 3.65 -5.13
C PHE A 87 8.77 5.07 -4.57
N ASP A 88 9.90 5.74 -4.77
CA ASP A 88 9.98 7.19 -4.65
C ASP A 88 9.25 7.82 -5.85
N PRO A 89 8.16 8.57 -5.62
CA PRO A 89 7.37 9.13 -6.72
C PRO A 89 8.12 10.20 -7.52
N GLY A 90 9.13 10.85 -6.94
CA GLY A 90 9.98 11.84 -7.59
C GLY A 90 11.17 11.23 -8.33
N ASN A 91 11.64 10.05 -7.91
CA ASN A 91 12.73 9.32 -8.53
C ASN A 91 12.50 7.80 -8.44
N PRO A 92 11.76 7.19 -9.35
CA PRO A 92 11.41 5.77 -9.30
C PRO A 92 12.57 4.79 -9.37
N LYS A 93 13.80 5.25 -9.58
CA LYS A 93 15.00 4.43 -9.37
C LYS A 93 15.22 4.07 -7.90
N ASN A 94 14.79 4.96 -6.99
CA ASN A 94 14.79 4.68 -5.57
C ASN A 94 13.53 3.88 -5.21
N VAL A 95 13.75 2.71 -4.64
CA VAL A 95 12.66 1.84 -4.17
C VAL A 95 13.02 1.32 -2.80
N PHE A 96 12.03 1.24 -1.92
CA PHE A 96 12.18 0.68 -0.60
C PHE A 96 11.35 -0.59 -0.45
N ALA A 97 11.86 -1.57 0.28
CA ALA A 97 11.17 -2.81 0.57
C ALA A 97 11.36 -3.23 2.02
N GLY A 98 10.30 -3.75 2.62
CA GLY A 98 10.28 -4.23 3.99
C GLY A 98 9.94 -5.70 4.09
N THR A 99 10.71 -6.46 4.88
CA THR A 99 10.43 -7.86 5.20
C THR A 99 9.78 -8.01 6.57
N GLY A 100 9.38 -9.23 6.92
CA GLY A 100 8.79 -9.56 8.20
C GLY A 100 8.38 -11.01 8.32
N ALA A 101 7.66 -11.35 9.37
CA ALA A 101 7.26 -12.73 9.69
C ALA A 101 6.79 -13.54 8.47
N PRO A 102 7.18 -14.81 8.35
CA PRO A 102 7.99 -15.60 9.28
C PRO A 102 9.49 -15.25 9.28
N SER A 103 9.94 -14.44 8.31
CA SER A 103 11.30 -13.92 8.25
C SER A 103 11.54 -12.81 9.28
N ARG A 104 12.78 -12.37 9.41
CA ARG A 104 13.13 -11.21 10.23
C ARG A 104 12.67 -9.92 9.54
N ALA A 105 12.17 -8.96 10.29
CA ALA A 105 11.88 -7.63 9.77
C ALA A 105 13.19 -6.89 9.46
N ARG A 106 13.34 -6.44 8.22
CA ARG A 106 14.47 -5.68 7.71
C ARG A 106 14.02 -4.68 6.66
N MET A 107 14.73 -3.58 6.54
CA MET A 107 14.49 -2.54 5.55
C MET A 107 15.56 -2.57 4.48
N TYR A 108 15.15 -2.53 3.21
CA TYR A 108 16.02 -2.59 2.05
C TYR A 108 15.77 -1.41 1.12
N ARG A 109 16.79 -1.01 0.37
CA ARG A 109 16.71 0.02 -0.67
C ARG A 109 17.33 -0.47 -1.97
N SER A 110 16.66 -0.16 -3.07
CA SER A 110 17.19 -0.19 -4.42
C SER A 110 17.43 1.24 -4.91
N ARG A 111 18.43 1.42 -5.80
CA ARG A 111 18.73 2.68 -6.50
C ARG A 111 18.66 2.54 -8.03
N ASP A 112 18.15 1.40 -8.50
CA ASP A 112 18.08 1.03 -9.93
C ASP A 112 16.67 0.54 -10.34
N GLY A 113 15.63 0.91 -9.59
CA GLY A 113 14.25 0.54 -9.89
C GLY A 113 13.90 -0.90 -9.52
N GLY A 114 14.59 -1.48 -8.54
CA GLY A 114 14.31 -2.79 -7.99
C GLY A 114 15.12 -3.94 -8.59
N GLU A 115 16.16 -3.65 -9.37
CA GLU A 115 17.04 -4.67 -9.97
C GLU A 115 18.09 -5.18 -8.98
N SER A 116 18.63 -4.30 -8.13
CA SER A 116 19.51 -4.67 -7.02
C SER A 116 19.09 -4.03 -5.71
N TRP A 117 19.49 -4.63 -4.58
CA TRP A 117 19.02 -4.25 -3.26
C TRP A 117 20.13 -4.27 -2.22
N THR A 118 20.05 -3.32 -1.27
CA THR A 118 20.96 -3.21 -0.13
C THR A 118 20.15 -3.23 1.16
N ASP A 119 20.58 -4.01 2.16
CA ASP A 119 20.06 -3.98 3.54
C ASP A 119 20.50 -2.67 4.20
N LEU A 120 19.54 -1.92 4.75
CA LEU A 120 19.79 -0.62 5.38
C LEU A 120 20.26 -0.72 6.84
N GLY A 121 20.34 -1.93 7.39
CA GLY A 121 20.86 -2.17 8.73
C GLY A 121 20.03 -1.58 9.86
N VAL A 122 18.74 -1.30 9.63
CA VAL A 122 17.85 -0.77 10.69
C VAL A 122 17.69 -1.79 11.80
N GLU A 123 17.96 -1.39 13.02
CA GLU A 123 17.84 -2.26 14.20
C GLU A 123 16.38 -2.38 14.64
N LEU A 124 15.69 -3.38 14.11
CA LEU A 124 14.32 -3.72 14.48
C LEU A 124 14.28 -4.87 15.49
N PRO A 125 13.26 -4.91 16.38
CA PRO A 125 13.08 -6.04 17.29
C PRO A 125 13.02 -7.36 16.52
N GLU A 126 13.69 -8.40 17.03
CA GLU A 126 13.60 -9.72 16.41
C GLU A 126 12.30 -10.42 16.74
N PHE A 127 11.78 -10.20 17.96
CA PHE A 127 10.55 -10.78 18.47
C PHE A 127 9.67 -9.72 19.13
N CYS A 128 8.36 -9.94 19.09
CA CYS A 128 7.34 -9.14 19.74
C CYS A 128 6.24 -10.03 20.35
N LYS A 129 5.39 -9.46 21.21
CA LYS A 129 4.47 -10.27 22.04
C LYS A 129 3.28 -10.84 21.28
N GLY A 130 2.69 -10.06 20.37
CA GLY A 130 1.43 -10.43 19.71
C GLY A 130 1.64 -11.29 18.48
N VAL A 131 2.52 -10.85 17.55
CA VAL A 131 2.69 -11.51 16.25
C VAL A 131 3.99 -12.35 16.18
N ASN A 132 4.68 -12.56 17.29
CA ASN A 132 5.96 -13.26 17.43
C ASN A 132 7.13 -12.58 16.72
N ARG A 133 7.08 -12.37 15.39
CA ARG A 133 8.05 -11.58 14.64
C ARG A 133 7.38 -10.38 14.00
N PRO A 134 7.95 -9.19 14.12
CA PRO A 134 7.40 -7.98 13.49
C PRO A 134 7.36 -8.07 11.96
N ARG A 135 6.53 -7.22 11.35
CA ARG A 135 6.38 -7.08 9.90
C ARG A 135 6.43 -5.62 9.54
N ILE A 136 7.18 -5.26 8.51
CA ILE A 136 7.09 -3.91 7.93
C ILE A 136 5.86 -3.89 7.03
N LEU A 137 4.75 -3.32 7.50
CA LEU A 137 3.46 -3.38 6.83
C LEU A 137 3.24 -2.24 5.84
N SER A 138 3.94 -1.12 6.02
CA SER A 138 3.74 0.08 5.20
C SER A 138 5.03 0.86 5.06
N ILE A 139 5.29 1.37 3.87
CA ILE A 139 6.38 2.28 3.54
C ILE A 139 5.78 3.44 2.77
N CYS A 140 6.17 4.67 3.09
CA CYS A 140 5.76 5.88 2.39
C CYS A 140 6.98 6.76 2.14
N VAL A 141 7.27 7.05 0.88
CA VAL A 141 8.21 8.10 0.49
C VAL A 141 7.41 9.38 0.31
N SER A 142 7.91 10.49 0.85
CA SER A 142 7.24 11.77 0.73
C SER A 142 7.11 12.17 -0.74
N PRO A 143 5.91 12.58 -1.20
CA PRO A 143 5.71 12.90 -2.62
C PRO A 143 6.42 14.19 -3.08
N VAL A 144 6.97 14.97 -2.16
CA VAL A 144 7.64 16.25 -2.44
C VAL A 144 9.11 16.27 -2.01
N ASP A 145 9.57 15.23 -1.30
CA ASP A 145 10.93 15.12 -0.80
C ASP A 145 11.34 13.65 -0.71
N GLY A 146 12.08 13.16 -1.70
CA GLY A 146 12.51 11.76 -1.77
C GLY A 146 13.47 11.34 -0.65
N ASP A 147 14.07 12.29 0.07
CA ASP A 147 14.92 12.03 1.24
C ASP A 147 14.08 11.73 2.49
N GLU A 148 12.82 12.17 2.52
CA GLU A 148 11.90 11.86 3.60
C GLU A 148 11.19 10.53 3.35
N VAL A 149 11.54 9.52 4.14
CA VAL A 149 10.96 8.16 4.06
C VAL A 149 10.43 7.73 5.42
N TRP A 150 9.25 7.15 5.40
CA TRP A 150 8.58 6.63 6.59
C TRP A 150 8.25 5.15 6.43
N PHE A 151 8.31 4.41 7.52
CA PHE A 151 7.72 3.07 7.54
C PHE A 151 7.09 2.73 8.88
N GLY A 152 6.08 1.85 8.82
CA GLY A 152 5.36 1.32 9.96
C GLY A 152 5.63 -0.16 10.15
N VAL A 153 5.86 -0.56 11.39
CA VAL A 153 6.15 -1.94 11.79
C VAL A 153 5.08 -2.43 12.74
N GLU A 154 4.49 -3.59 12.42
CA GLU A 154 3.57 -4.29 13.31
C GLU A 154 4.32 -4.70 14.58
N GLU A 155 3.93 -4.12 15.71
CA GLU A 155 4.61 -4.25 17.02
C GLU A 155 6.10 -3.84 17.02
N GLY A 156 6.49 -2.91 16.13
CA GLY A 156 7.87 -2.43 16.04
C GLY A 156 7.98 -0.91 15.87
N GLY A 157 6.84 -0.21 15.83
CA GLY A 157 6.77 1.24 15.84
C GLY A 157 6.81 1.92 14.48
N ALA A 158 6.78 3.26 14.50
CA ALA A 158 6.92 4.12 13.33
C ALA A 158 8.34 4.67 13.24
N TRP A 159 8.89 4.67 12.04
CA TRP A 159 10.25 5.07 11.75
C TRP A 159 10.30 6.12 10.64
N ARG A 160 11.22 7.06 10.74
CA ARG A 160 11.45 8.12 9.77
C ARG A 160 12.93 8.23 9.41
N SER A 161 13.21 8.47 8.15
CA SER A 161 14.48 8.97 7.60
C SER A 161 14.26 10.35 6.98
N ASN A 162 15.29 11.20 6.99
CA ASN A 162 15.33 12.48 6.28
C ASN A 162 16.55 12.57 5.34
N ASP A 163 17.14 11.45 5.00
CA ASP A 163 18.36 11.35 4.18
C ASP A 163 18.30 10.16 3.20
N GLY A 164 17.09 9.87 2.72
CA GLY A 164 16.87 8.82 1.73
C GLY A 164 17.10 7.41 2.27
N GLY A 165 17.01 7.22 3.59
CA GLY A 165 17.13 5.92 4.24
C GLY A 165 18.54 5.58 4.74
N ASP A 166 19.46 6.54 4.77
CA ASP A 166 20.80 6.28 5.31
C ASP A 166 20.81 6.26 6.85
N HIS A 167 19.97 7.08 7.50
CA HIS A 167 19.74 7.04 8.95
C HIS A 167 18.25 7.01 9.28
N TRP A 168 17.91 6.36 10.41
CA TRP A 168 16.53 6.13 10.82
C TRP A 168 16.32 6.53 12.28
N THR A 169 15.19 7.20 12.53
CA THR A 169 14.73 7.58 13.88
C THR A 169 13.37 6.98 14.14
N ARG A 170 13.20 6.34 15.29
CA ARG A 170 11.89 5.89 15.75
C ARG A 170 11.11 7.07 16.34
N VAL A 171 9.84 7.23 15.92
CA VAL A 171 9.00 8.42 16.24
C VAL A 171 7.73 8.12 17.03
N ASP A 172 7.54 6.89 17.49
CA ASP A 172 6.42 6.45 18.33
C ASP A 172 6.86 6.19 19.78
N SER A 173 7.57 7.13 20.40
CA SER A 173 7.96 6.97 21.80
C SER A 173 6.72 6.95 22.73
N PRO A 174 6.81 6.38 23.95
CA PRO A 174 5.71 6.37 24.92
C PRO A 174 5.18 7.76 25.28
N GLU A 175 5.98 8.80 25.05
CA GLU A 175 5.63 10.20 25.27
C GLU A 175 4.75 10.78 24.14
N CYS A 176 4.70 10.11 22.99
CA CYS A 176 4.00 10.54 21.78
C CYS A 176 2.53 10.15 21.72
N ALA A 177 1.85 9.82 22.80
CA ALA A 177 0.42 9.49 22.84
C ALA A 177 -0.03 8.31 21.93
N ILE A 178 0.88 7.67 21.19
CA ILE A 178 0.58 6.42 20.46
C ILE A 178 0.61 5.29 21.50
N SER A 179 -0.56 4.84 21.88
CA SER A 179 -0.74 3.84 22.95
C SER A 179 -0.25 2.43 22.59
N ASN A 180 0.11 2.21 21.32
CA ASN A 180 0.45 0.92 20.79
C ASN A 180 1.40 1.09 19.59
N SER A 181 2.52 0.40 19.60
CA SER A 181 3.52 0.41 18.52
C SER A 181 3.19 -0.50 17.34
N ASP A 182 1.94 -0.90 17.19
CA ASP A 182 1.42 -1.75 16.12
C ASP A 182 0.97 -0.90 14.93
N ILE A 183 1.93 -0.46 14.10
CA ILE A 183 1.66 0.46 13.00
C ILE A 183 1.27 -0.30 11.75
N HIS A 184 0.04 -0.08 11.27
CA HIS A 184 -0.50 -0.75 10.09
C HIS A 184 -0.25 0.01 8.79
N ALA A 185 -0.37 1.34 8.79
CA ALA A 185 -0.11 2.16 7.60
C ALA A 185 0.42 3.54 7.97
N VAL A 186 1.18 4.11 7.05
CA VAL A 186 1.73 5.47 7.10
C VAL A 186 1.37 6.19 5.81
N ALA A 187 0.96 7.45 5.91
CA ALA A 187 0.76 8.34 4.78
C ALA A 187 1.34 9.73 5.06
N VAL A 188 2.06 10.28 4.11
CA VAL A 188 2.57 11.66 4.13
C VAL A 188 1.71 12.51 3.22
N LEU A 189 1.11 13.57 3.78
CA LEU A 189 0.28 14.52 3.07
C LEU A 189 1.11 15.81 2.87
N PRO A 190 1.52 16.12 1.63
CA PRO A 190 2.42 17.24 1.35
C PRO A 190 1.75 18.57 1.66
N PRO A 191 2.51 19.63 2.00
CA PRO A 191 1.98 20.98 2.09
C PRO A 191 1.64 21.50 0.67
N HIS A 192 0.64 22.38 0.58
CA HIS A 192 0.30 23.14 -0.63
C HIS A 192 -0.43 24.44 -0.25
N ASP A 193 -0.76 25.31 -1.22
CA ASP A 193 -1.25 26.67 -0.97
C ASP A 193 -2.45 26.75 0.00
N ARG A 194 -3.40 25.82 -0.11
CA ARG A 194 -4.57 25.76 0.77
C ARG A 194 -4.25 25.18 2.16
N HIS A 195 -3.22 24.34 2.25
CA HIS A 195 -2.81 23.63 3.44
C HIS A 195 -1.27 23.69 3.58
N PRO A 196 -0.71 24.78 4.12
CA PRO A 196 0.73 25.00 4.13
C PRO A 196 1.50 24.11 5.12
N ILE A 197 0.79 23.35 5.94
CA ILE A 197 1.41 22.45 6.93
C ILE A 197 1.36 21.02 6.39
N LYS A 198 2.52 20.37 6.34
CA LYS A 198 2.65 18.94 6.09
C LYS A 198 1.96 18.16 7.20
N ARG A 199 1.34 17.05 6.86
CA ARG A 199 0.70 16.16 7.81
C ARG A 199 1.16 14.72 7.58
N VAL A 200 1.42 13.99 8.65
CA VAL A 200 1.67 12.55 8.61
C VAL A 200 0.54 11.84 9.33
N VAL A 201 0.01 10.80 8.71
CA VAL A 201 -1.10 9.99 9.23
C VAL A 201 -0.60 8.58 9.49
N LEU A 202 -0.85 8.06 10.67
CA LEU A 202 -0.61 6.67 11.04
C LEU A 202 -1.93 5.98 11.36
N THR A 203 -2.04 4.71 10.97
CA THR A 203 -3.13 3.83 11.41
C THR A 203 -2.61 2.74 12.33
N VAL A 204 -3.31 2.56 13.43
CA VAL A 204 -3.03 1.56 14.47
C VAL A 204 -4.38 0.96 14.90
N ASN A 205 -4.74 1.03 16.17
CA ASN A 205 -6.09 0.85 16.70
C ASN A 205 -6.91 2.16 16.70
N SER A 206 -6.40 3.17 16.04
CA SER A 206 -6.97 4.51 15.80
C SER A 206 -6.24 5.18 14.65
N VAL A 207 -6.68 6.38 14.27
CA VAL A 207 -5.97 7.27 13.35
C VAL A 207 -5.20 8.29 14.18
N PHE A 208 -3.90 8.39 13.98
CA PHE A 208 -3.03 9.39 14.59
C PHE A 208 -2.50 10.33 13.52
N GLU A 209 -2.37 11.60 13.86
CA GLU A 209 -1.88 12.65 12.98
C GLU A 209 -0.74 13.43 13.66
N SER A 210 0.29 13.75 12.88
CA SER A 210 1.37 14.66 13.26
C SER A 210 1.46 15.80 12.26
N THR A 211 1.75 17.01 12.75
CA THR A 211 2.02 18.22 11.95
C THR A 211 3.42 18.79 12.18
N ASP A 212 4.24 18.09 12.94
CA ASP A 212 5.61 18.46 13.35
C ASP A 212 6.61 17.34 13.07
N ASN A 213 6.43 16.64 11.95
CA ASN A 213 7.29 15.55 11.49
C ASN A 213 7.38 14.33 12.43
N GLY A 214 6.33 14.07 13.21
CA GLY A 214 6.31 12.94 14.12
C GLY A 214 6.88 13.21 15.51
N ASP A 215 7.20 14.46 15.83
CA ASP A 215 7.66 14.83 17.17
C ASP A 215 6.52 14.76 18.19
N THR A 216 5.29 15.13 17.77
CA THR A 216 4.07 14.90 18.54
C THR A 216 2.95 14.30 17.70
N TRP A 217 2.06 13.57 18.36
CA TRP A 217 0.94 12.88 17.71
C TRP A 217 -0.38 13.21 18.41
N SER A 218 -1.40 13.47 17.61
CA SER A 218 -2.79 13.58 18.08
C SER A 218 -3.62 12.42 17.57
N GLY A 219 -4.25 11.68 18.48
CA GLY A 219 -5.17 10.59 18.16
C GLY A 219 -6.60 10.93 18.55
N LYS A 220 -7.57 10.43 17.79
CA LYS A 220 -9.00 10.48 18.13
C LYS A 220 -9.48 9.06 18.33
N ALA A 221 -10.26 8.82 19.38
CA ALA A 221 -10.84 7.52 19.67
C ALA A 221 -11.66 7.02 18.46
N SER A 222 -11.21 5.99 17.78
CA SER A 222 -11.86 5.46 16.58
C SER A 222 -13.28 4.97 16.86
N LYS A 223 -13.51 4.37 18.03
CA LYS A 223 -14.84 3.85 18.41
C LYS A 223 -15.92 4.91 18.42
N GLU A 224 -15.61 6.12 18.85
CA GLU A 224 -16.56 7.22 18.87
C GLU A 224 -16.81 7.82 17.50
N ARG A 225 -15.77 7.84 16.66
CA ARG A 225 -15.80 8.47 15.34
C ARG A 225 -16.32 7.56 14.25
N PHE A 226 -16.16 6.23 14.41
CA PHE A 226 -16.37 5.25 13.35
C PHE A 226 -17.34 4.13 13.77
N ASP A 227 -18.50 4.48 14.28
CA ASP A 227 -19.61 3.56 14.58
C ASP A 227 -19.21 2.35 15.46
N GLY A 228 -18.32 2.57 16.43
CA GLY A 228 -17.84 1.53 17.34
C GLY A 228 -16.72 0.64 16.76
N MET A 229 -16.28 0.86 15.53
CA MET A 229 -15.13 0.19 14.93
C MET A 229 -13.82 0.85 15.39
N TYR A 230 -12.75 0.06 15.47
CA TYR A 230 -11.46 0.55 16.00
C TYR A 230 -10.24 0.00 15.29
N TYR A 231 -10.37 -1.08 14.51
CA TYR A 231 -9.23 -1.69 13.81
C TYR A 231 -9.02 -0.96 12.48
N THR A 232 -8.17 0.05 12.48
CA THR A 232 -7.81 0.81 11.28
C THR A 232 -6.66 0.10 10.55
N ARG A 233 -6.96 -0.57 9.44
CA ARG A 233 -5.98 -1.39 8.73
C ARG A 233 -5.12 -0.60 7.76
N THR A 234 -5.71 0.28 6.96
CA THR A 234 -4.99 0.99 5.93
C THR A 234 -5.59 2.36 5.65
N VAL A 235 -4.75 3.30 5.28
CA VAL A 235 -5.09 4.60 4.73
C VAL A 235 -4.46 4.72 3.35
N GLN A 236 -5.23 5.23 2.38
CA GLN A 236 -4.78 5.46 1.00
C GLN A 236 -4.95 6.92 0.64
N VAL A 237 -3.88 7.56 0.20
CA VAL A 237 -3.93 8.88 -0.45
C VAL A 237 -4.38 8.66 -1.90
N VAL A 238 -5.43 9.37 -2.32
CA VAL A 238 -6.04 9.20 -3.65
C VAL A 238 -5.54 10.23 -4.64
N ASP A 239 -5.20 11.43 -4.16
CA ASP A 239 -4.72 12.53 -5.00
C ASP A 239 -3.31 13.00 -4.61
N ALA A 240 -2.61 13.62 -5.54
CA ALA A 240 -1.24 14.09 -5.32
C ALA A 240 -1.13 15.24 -4.30
N ALA A 241 -2.21 15.99 -4.06
CA ALA A 241 -2.25 17.05 -3.07
C ALA A 241 -2.41 16.52 -1.63
N GLY A 242 -2.83 15.25 -1.49
CA GLY A 242 -3.11 14.64 -0.20
C GLY A 242 -4.40 15.15 0.46
N ASP A 243 -5.32 15.73 -0.32
CA ASP A 243 -6.61 16.20 0.18
C ASP A 243 -7.61 15.05 0.31
N GLU A 244 -7.56 14.10 -0.63
CA GLU A 244 -8.49 12.97 -0.71
C GLU A 244 -7.86 11.70 -0.10
N LEU A 245 -8.53 11.16 0.92
CA LEU A 245 -8.09 9.96 1.62
C LEU A 245 -9.20 8.90 1.66
N LEU A 246 -8.79 7.64 1.63
CA LEU A 246 -9.62 6.50 2.01
C LEU A 246 -9.07 5.87 3.28
N LEU A 247 -9.96 5.43 4.16
CA LEU A 247 -9.63 4.70 5.38
C LEU A 247 -10.42 3.40 5.42
N ALA A 248 -9.74 2.29 5.62
CA ALA A 248 -10.37 1.01 5.92
C ALA A 248 -10.36 0.76 7.42
N ILE A 249 -11.53 0.47 7.98
CA ILE A 249 -11.71 0.21 9.40
C ILE A 249 -12.67 -0.96 9.64
N GLY A 250 -12.41 -1.74 10.67
CA GLY A 250 -13.24 -2.86 11.09
C GLY A 250 -13.32 -2.99 12.61
N ASP A 251 -14.00 -4.04 13.05
CA ASP A 251 -14.12 -4.41 14.47
C ASP A 251 -13.02 -5.38 14.93
N GLY A 252 -12.06 -5.70 14.06
CA GLY A 252 -10.93 -6.59 14.33
C GLY A 252 -10.32 -7.17 13.05
N THR A 253 -9.49 -8.21 13.22
CA THR A 253 -8.93 -9.00 12.13
C THR A 253 -9.17 -10.50 12.40
N PRO A 254 -9.87 -11.22 11.52
CA PRO A 254 -10.43 -10.81 10.21
C PRO A 254 -11.60 -9.84 10.29
N GLY A 255 -12.22 -9.66 11.46
CA GLY A 255 -13.38 -8.81 11.68
C GLY A 255 -14.70 -9.39 11.12
N THR A 256 -15.80 -8.90 11.65
CA THR A 256 -17.17 -9.24 11.20
C THR A 256 -17.90 -8.02 10.64
N ARG A 257 -17.44 -6.83 11.01
CA ARG A 257 -17.94 -5.55 10.49
C ARG A 257 -16.76 -4.76 9.94
N THR A 258 -16.94 -4.18 8.77
CA THR A 258 -15.96 -3.29 8.14
C THR A 258 -16.66 -2.14 7.44
N ALA A 259 -15.97 -1.03 7.32
CA ALA A 259 -16.40 0.12 6.57
C ALA A 259 -15.21 0.75 5.83
N ILE A 260 -15.54 1.46 4.77
CA ILE A 260 -14.64 2.36 4.08
C ILE A 260 -15.14 3.78 4.38
N TYR A 261 -14.24 4.64 4.82
CA TYR A 261 -14.50 6.06 4.99
C TYR A 261 -13.66 6.85 3.98
N ARG A 262 -14.22 7.96 3.51
CA ARG A 262 -13.58 8.90 2.61
C ARG A 262 -13.48 10.27 3.30
N SER A 263 -12.34 10.92 3.11
CA SER A 263 -12.10 12.32 3.47
C SER A 263 -11.75 13.12 2.23
N ASP A 264 -12.24 14.37 2.16
CA ASP A 264 -11.91 15.36 1.13
C ASP A 264 -11.14 16.56 1.73
N ASP A 265 -10.73 16.46 3.00
CA ASP A 265 -10.16 17.54 3.80
C ASP A 265 -8.97 17.06 4.66
N ARG A 266 -8.15 16.15 4.09
CA ARG A 266 -6.92 15.65 4.72
C ARG A 266 -7.16 14.92 6.05
N GLY A 267 -8.31 14.25 6.20
CA GLY A 267 -8.65 13.50 7.42
C GLY A 267 -9.30 14.33 8.51
N ALA A 268 -9.59 15.64 8.30
CA ALA A 268 -10.28 16.47 9.28
C ALA A 268 -11.71 15.99 9.48
N SER A 269 -12.41 15.60 8.41
CA SER A 269 -13.70 14.93 8.47
C SER A 269 -13.70 13.64 7.63
N TRP A 270 -14.60 12.72 8.00
CA TRP A 270 -14.73 11.42 7.34
C TRP A 270 -16.18 11.10 7.05
N THR A 271 -16.48 10.76 5.81
CA THR A 271 -17.80 10.31 5.35
C THR A 271 -17.75 8.82 5.06
N ARG A 272 -18.72 8.07 5.61
CA ARG A 272 -18.84 6.64 5.35
C ARG A 272 -19.28 6.40 3.91
N ALA A 273 -18.53 5.54 3.20
CA ALA A 273 -18.88 5.12 1.85
C ALA A 273 -20.07 4.13 1.85
N VAL A 274 -20.82 4.13 0.76
CA VAL A 274 -21.91 3.16 0.55
C VAL A 274 -21.33 1.84 0.06
N LEU A 275 -21.54 0.76 0.78
CA LEU A 275 -21.15 -0.59 0.37
C LEU A 275 -22.42 -1.34 -0.07
N HIS A 276 -22.59 -1.57 -1.38
CA HIS A 276 -23.78 -2.25 -1.95
C HIS A 276 -23.82 -3.74 -1.63
N THR A 277 -22.69 -4.31 -1.24
CA THR A 277 -22.59 -5.68 -0.71
C THR A 277 -21.79 -5.61 0.58
N ALA A 278 -22.29 -6.24 1.65
CA ALA A 278 -21.53 -6.33 2.89
C ALA A 278 -20.23 -7.10 2.64
N PRO A 279 -19.06 -6.51 2.96
CA PRO A 279 -17.80 -7.23 2.87
C PRO A 279 -17.78 -8.41 3.85
N ASN A 280 -17.10 -9.49 3.47
CA ASN A 280 -17.01 -10.71 4.27
C ASN A 280 -15.98 -10.63 5.42
N SER A 281 -15.18 -9.57 5.47
CA SER A 281 -14.14 -9.32 6.49
C SER A 281 -13.57 -7.91 6.33
N THR A 282 -12.64 -7.53 7.20
CA THR A 282 -11.97 -6.23 7.14
C THR A 282 -11.25 -6.02 5.80
N VAL A 283 -11.40 -4.82 5.23
CA VAL A 283 -10.66 -4.37 4.05
C VAL A 283 -9.18 -4.19 4.42
N TRP A 284 -8.30 -4.80 3.64
CA TRP A 284 -6.86 -4.84 3.89
C TRP A 284 -6.02 -4.03 2.93
N ALA A 285 -6.50 -3.85 1.71
CA ALA A 285 -5.74 -3.17 0.68
C ALA A 285 -6.64 -2.25 -0.14
N PHE A 286 -6.09 -1.13 -0.58
CA PHE A 286 -6.67 -0.29 -1.61
C PHE A 286 -5.80 -0.32 -2.87
N GLY A 287 -6.44 -0.14 -4.02
CA GLY A 287 -5.79 0.07 -5.31
C GLY A 287 -6.30 1.37 -5.93
N ALA A 288 -5.38 2.28 -6.23
CA ALA A 288 -5.66 3.57 -6.85
C ALA A 288 -4.58 3.86 -7.91
N HIS A 289 -4.89 4.72 -8.88
CA HIS A 289 -3.93 5.22 -9.84
C HIS A 289 -4.22 6.69 -10.16
N ALA A 290 -3.17 7.51 -10.24
CA ALA A 290 -3.28 8.96 -10.39
C ALA A 290 -3.99 9.41 -11.69
N SER A 291 -3.99 8.58 -12.74
CA SER A 291 -4.64 8.91 -14.02
C SER A 291 -6.18 8.89 -13.96
N ASP A 292 -6.77 8.17 -13.01
CA ASP A 292 -8.22 8.13 -12.82
C ASP A 292 -8.56 7.91 -11.35
N ARG A 293 -8.75 9.01 -10.63
CA ARG A 293 -9.13 9.01 -9.20
C ARG A 293 -10.55 8.52 -8.95
N SER A 294 -11.37 8.41 -9.98
CA SER A 294 -12.72 7.85 -9.83
C SER A 294 -12.71 6.34 -9.70
N LEU A 295 -11.74 5.66 -10.32
CA LEU A 295 -11.63 4.20 -10.31
C LEU A 295 -10.72 3.72 -9.19
N LEU A 296 -11.32 3.03 -8.23
CA LEU A 296 -10.64 2.55 -7.03
C LEU A 296 -11.01 1.09 -6.76
N PHE A 297 -10.11 0.36 -6.15
CA PHE A 297 -10.32 -1.01 -5.72
C PHE A 297 -10.07 -1.16 -4.22
N ALA A 298 -10.76 -2.13 -3.58
CA ALA A 298 -10.53 -2.48 -2.19
C ALA A 298 -10.62 -4.00 -2.03
N GLY A 299 -9.61 -4.60 -1.42
CA GLY A 299 -9.51 -6.03 -1.18
C GLY A 299 -9.75 -6.37 0.29
N THR A 300 -10.55 -7.40 0.57
CA THR A 300 -10.79 -7.88 1.94
C THR A 300 -9.90 -9.07 2.29
N LYS A 301 -9.75 -9.32 3.60
CA LYS A 301 -9.00 -10.47 4.10
C LYS A 301 -9.56 -11.82 3.64
N TYR A 302 -10.87 -11.92 3.42
CA TYR A 302 -11.50 -13.16 2.95
C TYR A 302 -11.87 -13.12 1.46
N GLY A 303 -11.20 -12.23 0.66
CA GLY A 303 -11.17 -12.34 -0.77
C GLY A 303 -12.30 -11.65 -1.54
N HIS A 304 -13.12 -10.80 -0.91
CA HIS A 304 -13.97 -9.90 -1.68
C HIS A 304 -13.12 -8.80 -2.31
N LEU A 305 -13.22 -8.62 -3.61
CA LEU A 305 -12.74 -7.44 -4.32
C LEU A 305 -13.90 -6.48 -4.51
N LEU A 306 -13.74 -5.26 -4.04
CA LEU A 306 -14.71 -4.18 -4.20
C LEU A 306 -14.17 -3.17 -5.20
N ARG A 307 -15.05 -2.57 -5.98
CA ARG A 307 -14.74 -1.57 -7.00
C ARG A 307 -15.61 -0.34 -6.79
N SER A 308 -15.01 0.83 -6.87
CA SER A 308 -15.66 2.14 -6.97
C SER A 308 -15.35 2.78 -8.31
N THR A 309 -16.31 3.51 -8.88
CA THR A 309 -16.15 4.33 -10.09
C THR A 309 -16.55 5.78 -9.88
N ASP A 310 -16.71 6.17 -8.61
CA ASP A 310 -17.17 7.50 -8.18
C ASP A 310 -16.24 8.15 -7.13
N GLY A 311 -14.97 7.74 -7.12
CA GLY A 311 -13.98 8.26 -6.19
C GLY A 311 -14.14 7.75 -4.76
N GLY A 312 -14.65 6.54 -4.59
CA GLY A 312 -14.76 5.90 -3.28
C GLY A 312 -16.04 6.24 -2.51
N ARG A 313 -17.02 6.91 -3.13
CA ARG A 313 -18.29 7.23 -2.48
C ARG A 313 -19.20 6.02 -2.38
N SER A 314 -19.18 5.17 -3.40
CA SER A 314 -19.91 3.89 -3.40
C SER A 314 -19.05 2.75 -3.95
N TRP A 315 -19.31 1.53 -3.48
CA TRP A 315 -18.53 0.35 -3.78
C TRP A 315 -19.43 -0.83 -4.12
N PHE A 316 -19.08 -1.56 -5.15
CA PHE A 316 -19.72 -2.77 -5.62
C PHE A 316 -18.76 -3.94 -5.55
N LYS A 317 -19.21 -5.11 -5.12
CA LYS A 317 -18.40 -6.33 -5.12
C LYS A 317 -18.21 -6.82 -6.56
N ASP A 318 -16.96 -7.17 -6.91
CA ASP A 318 -16.66 -7.91 -8.14
C ASP A 318 -17.34 -9.29 -8.10
N TRP A 319 -17.61 -9.86 -9.27
CA TRP A 319 -18.30 -11.15 -9.37
C TRP A 319 -17.45 -12.31 -8.85
N ARG A 320 -16.11 -12.19 -8.90
CA ARG A 320 -15.19 -13.24 -8.48
C ARG A 320 -14.85 -13.11 -7.00
N ASP A 321 -14.73 -14.26 -6.32
CA ASP A 321 -14.09 -14.39 -5.02
C ASP A 321 -12.64 -14.85 -5.16
N PHE A 322 -11.77 -14.30 -4.33
CA PHE A 322 -10.34 -14.61 -4.28
C PHE A 322 -10.02 -15.33 -2.95
N SER A 323 -8.79 -15.79 -2.78
CA SER A 323 -8.23 -16.02 -1.45
C SER A 323 -7.92 -14.68 -0.76
N GLU A 324 -7.31 -14.68 0.42
CA GLU A 324 -6.94 -13.44 1.14
C GLU A 324 -6.28 -12.43 0.20
N ILE A 325 -6.90 -11.26 -0.01
CA ILE A 325 -6.33 -10.19 -0.83
C ILE A 325 -5.37 -9.39 0.03
N THR A 326 -4.13 -9.31 -0.40
CA THR A 326 -3.02 -8.65 0.32
C THR A 326 -2.65 -7.32 -0.31
N ALA A 327 -2.74 -7.19 -1.65
CA ALA A 327 -2.53 -5.95 -2.37
C ALA A 327 -3.36 -5.93 -3.66
N VAL A 328 -3.69 -4.73 -4.13
CA VAL A 328 -4.37 -4.50 -5.42
C VAL A 328 -3.68 -3.34 -6.10
N THR A 329 -3.38 -3.49 -7.39
CA THR A 329 -2.94 -2.38 -8.24
C THR A 329 -3.79 -2.32 -9.51
N TRP A 330 -3.94 -1.12 -10.03
CA TRP A 330 -4.57 -0.88 -11.32
C TRP A 330 -3.73 0.12 -12.12
N THR A 331 -3.53 -0.17 -13.41
CA THR A 331 -2.80 0.71 -14.32
C THR A 331 -3.59 0.85 -15.62
N PRO A 332 -3.77 2.07 -16.17
CA PRO A 332 -4.43 2.25 -17.45
C PRO A 332 -3.60 1.63 -18.57
N PHE A 333 -4.25 1.18 -19.64
CA PHE A 333 -3.53 0.93 -20.89
C PHE A 333 -2.97 2.25 -21.41
N GLU A 334 -1.74 2.23 -21.93
CA GLU A 334 -1.21 3.38 -22.66
C GLU A 334 -2.21 3.79 -23.76
N ALA A 335 -2.63 5.03 -23.77
CA ALA A 335 -3.38 5.56 -24.91
C ALA A 335 -2.51 5.36 -26.16
N PRO A 336 -3.05 4.83 -27.28
CA PRO A 336 -2.29 4.70 -28.49
C PRO A 336 -1.69 6.08 -28.82
N VAL A 337 -0.36 6.14 -28.95
CA VAL A 337 0.35 7.35 -29.36
C VAL A 337 -0.34 7.82 -30.65
N ARG A 338 -1.03 8.98 -30.60
CA ARG A 338 -1.60 9.57 -31.80
C ARG A 338 -0.42 9.86 -32.72
N ALA A 339 -0.32 9.11 -33.82
CA ALA A 339 0.62 9.40 -34.87
C ALA A 339 0.41 10.88 -35.24
N HIS A 340 1.43 11.73 -35.06
CA HIS A 340 1.40 13.07 -35.62
C HIS A 340 1.09 12.92 -37.11
N PRO A 341 0.09 13.63 -37.63
CA PRO A 341 -0.09 13.69 -39.09
C PRO A 341 1.23 14.21 -39.66
N GLN A 342 1.89 13.39 -40.47
CA GLN A 342 3.02 13.82 -41.25
C GLN A 342 2.51 15.01 -42.09
N SER A 343 3.11 16.19 -41.90
CA SER A 343 2.94 17.31 -42.80
C SER A 343 3.41 16.83 -44.18
N ILE A 344 2.45 16.74 -45.09
CA ILE A 344 2.72 16.53 -46.50
C ILE A 344 3.13 17.93 -47.00
N ASP A 345 4.42 18.14 -47.21
CA ASP A 345 4.97 19.22 -48.03
C ASP A 345 4.87 18.88 -49.52
#